data_6beabb4b60e8bd257ffaa88b18121183
#
_entry.id   6beabb4b60e8bd257ffaa88b18121183
#
_cell.length_a   1.000
_cell.length_b   1.000
_cell.length_c   1.000
_cell.angle_alpha   90.00
_cell.angle_beta   90.00
_cell.angle_gamma   90.00
#
_symmetry.space_group_name_H-M   'P 1'
#
loop_
_entity.id
_entity.type
_entity.pdbx_description
1 polymer ?
#
loop_
_entity_poly.entity_id
_entity_poly.type
_entity_poly.pdbx_seq_one_letter_code
_entity_poly.pdbx_strand_id
1 'polypeptide(L)'
;RVNFGLKTHGKGVAMPDKVLIDTSIWVDFFRKSNSAVSAKLREYLKLNQVCYTGPIFVELYQGAKTQREIEILNQLFDTIHYVDISREHYHHAGIVSQKAARGGKIFSTIDVILAVLAHDEGLSLFSIDRHFQDISRYCPLILIAP
;
A
#
# COMPACT_ATOMS: atom_id res chain seq x y z
N ARG A 1 -15.94 14.15 -0.39
CA ARG A 1 -15.88 13.78 -0.07
C ARG A 1 -16.26 13.47 0.41
N VAL A 2 -16.13 13.56 0.48
CA VAL A 2 -16.29 13.13 0.94
C VAL A 2 -16.61 12.68 1.50
N ASN A 3 -16.58 12.96 1.69
CA ASN A 3 -16.62 12.47 2.31
C ASN A 3 -16.59 11.96 2.70
N PHE A 4 -16.25 11.97 2.68
CA PHE A 4 -15.87 11.35 2.97
C PHE A 4 -15.99 10.95 3.71
N GLY A 5 -15.93 11.48 3.68
CA GLY A 5 -15.72 10.88 4.36
C GLY A 5 -16.02 10.51 5.09
N LEU A 6 -16.05 10.78 4.97
CA LEU A 6 -16.08 10.31 5.47
C LEU A 6 -16.53 9.71 5.91
N LYS A 7 -16.67 9.77 5.78
CA LYS A 7 -16.82 9.03 6.07
C LYS A 7 -16.80 8.44 6.73
N THR A 8 -16.69 8.77 6.90
CA THR A 8 -16.45 8.19 7.36
C THR A 8 -16.46 7.65 7.85
N HIS A 9 -16.37 7.72 7.74
CA HIS A 9 -16.13 7.07 8.08
C HIS A 9 -16.16 6.56 8.66
N GLY A 10 -16.05 6.91 8.81
CA GLY A 10 -15.83 6.31 9.22
C GLY A 10 -16.00 5.85 9.69
N LYS A 11 -16.21 5.96 9.71
CA LYS A 11 -16.30 5.39 10.35
C LYS A 11 -15.74 4.42 10.55
N GLY A 12 -15.18 4.69 10.48
CA GLY A 12 -14.27 3.80 10.67
C GLY A 12 -14.42 2.61 10.89
N VAL A 13 -15.03 2.43 10.91
CA VAL A 13 -15.33 1.37 10.99
C VAL A 13 -14.79 0.47 10.29
N ALA A 14 -14.73 0.64 9.68
CA ALA A 14 -14.67 -0.33 8.98
C ALA A 14 -13.44 -0.86 8.53
N MET A 15 -12.39 -0.24 8.55
CA MET A 15 -11.16 -0.68 7.95
C MET A 15 -9.97 -0.68 8.91
N PRO A 16 -10.19 -0.82 10.25
CA PRO A 16 -9.07 -0.69 11.16
C PRO A 16 -8.01 -1.76 10.97
N ASP A 17 -8.40 -2.90 10.40
CA ASP A 17 -7.48 -4.03 10.26
C ASP A 17 -7.01 -4.25 8.84
N LYS A 18 -7.31 -3.33 7.94
CA LYS A 18 -6.86 -3.49 6.55
C LYS A 18 -5.40 -3.08 6.40
N VAL A 19 -4.71 -3.85 5.56
CA VAL A 19 -3.27 -3.70 5.35
C VAL A 19 -3.01 -3.48 3.87
N LEU A 20 -2.37 -2.37 3.56
CA LEU A 20 -1.89 -2.10 2.21
C LEU A 20 -0.53 -2.79 2.05
N ILE A 21 -0.43 -3.64 1.06
CA ILE A 21 0.78 -4.45 0.83
C ILE A 21 1.59 -3.81 -0.28
N ASP A 22 2.80 -3.39 0.05
CA ASP A 22 3.72 -2.80 -0.92
C ASP A 22 4.23 -3.85 -1.90
N THR A 23 4.64 -3.41 -3.09
CA THR A 23 5.18 -4.27 -4.15
C THR A 23 6.32 -5.16 -3.64
N SER A 24 7.18 -4.64 -2.77
CA SER A 24 8.32 -5.40 -2.24
C SER A 24 7.90 -6.69 -1.54
N ILE A 25 6.78 -6.65 -0.83
CA ILE A 25 6.23 -7.83 -0.13
C ILE A 25 5.70 -8.85 -1.14
N TRP A 26 4.94 -8.37 -2.14
CA TRP A 26 4.40 -9.24 -3.17
C TRP A 26 5.51 -9.94 -3.96
N VAL A 27 6.58 -9.21 -4.30
CA VAL A 27 7.72 -9.78 -5.01
C VAL A 27 8.36 -10.88 -4.18
N ASP A 28 8.56 -10.65 -2.88
CA ASP A 28 9.10 -11.67 -1.98
C ASP A 28 8.18 -12.90 -1.92
N PHE A 29 6.87 -12.66 -1.82
CA PHE A 29 5.87 -13.72 -1.77
C PHE A 29 5.92 -14.63 -2.99
N PHE A 30 6.06 -14.06 -4.18
CA PHE A 30 6.11 -14.84 -5.42
C PHE A 30 7.46 -15.53 -5.62
N ARG A 31 8.54 -15.01 -5.02
CA ARG A 31 9.88 -15.58 -5.16
C ARG A 31 10.23 -16.55 -4.05
N LYS A 32 9.85 -16.24 -2.82
CA LYS A 32 10.29 -16.96 -1.63
C LYS A 32 9.10 -17.34 -0.78
N SER A 33 8.36 -18.33 -1.21
CA SER A 33 7.12 -18.72 -0.52
C SER A 33 7.32 -19.16 0.93
N ASN A 34 8.56 -19.45 1.34
CA ASN A 34 8.85 -19.92 2.70
C ASN A 34 9.44 -18.83 3.61
N SER A 35 9.52 -17.58 3.14
CA SER A 35 10.05 -16.51 3.98
C SER A 35 9.08 -16.14 5.10
N ALA A 36 9.60 -15.50 6.15
CA ALA A 36 8.79 -14.97 7.24
C ALA A 36 7.80 -13.91 6.70
N VAL A 37 8.25 -13.12 5.72
CA VAL A 37 7.42 -12.12 5.06
C VAL A 37 6.25 -12.78 4.34
N SER A 38 6.52 -13.84 3.58
CA SER A 38 5.47 -14.60 2.88
C SER A 38 4.48 -15.23 3.83
N ALA A 39 4.96 -15.75 4.95
CA ALA A 39 4.09 -16.35 5.97
C ALA A 39 3.14 -15.29 6.55
N LYS A 40 3.66 -14.11 6.84
CA LYS A 40 2.86 -13.01 7.39
C LYS A 40 1.81 -12.55 6.37
N LEU A 41 2.18 -12.43 5.10
CA LEU A 41 1.23 -12.06 4.05
C LEU A 41 0.11 -13.10 3.94
N ARG A 42 0.45 -14.39 4.00
CA ARG A 42 -0.59 -15.44 3.95
C ARG A 42 -1.58 -15.32 5.10
N GLU A 43 -1.11 -14.94 6.30
CA GLU A 43 -2.01 -14.71 7.43
C GLU A 43 -3.01 -13.59 7.13
N TYR A 44 -2.51 -12.46 6.63
CA TYR A 44 -3.40 -11.35 6.27
C TYR A 44 -4.39 -11.73 5.18
N LEU A 45 -3.95 -12.52 4.21
CA LEU A 45 -4.84 -13.01 3.15
C LEU A 45 -5.95 -13.89 3.72
N LYS A 46 -5.61 -14.80 4.62
CA LYS A 46 -6.60 -15.69 5.26
C LYS A 46 -7.64 -14.90 6.05
N LEU A 47 -7.22 -13.82 6.67
CA LEU A 47 -8.11 -12.98 7.48
C LEU A 47 -8.86 -11.94 6.65
N ASN A 48 -8.69 -11.95 5.33
CA ASN A 48 -9.33 -11.00 4.41
C ASN A 48 -8.99 -9.54 4.77
N GLN A 49 -7.74 -9.30 5.15
CA GLN A 49 -7.29 -7.99 5.58
C GLN A 49 -6.44 -7.26 4.53
N VAL A 50 -6.12 -7.92 3.43
CA VAL A 50 -5.22 -7.36 2.42
C VAL A 50 -5.98 -6.45 1.48
N CYS A 51 -5.38 -5.28 1.19
CA CYS A 51 -5.87 -4.42 0.14
C CYS A 51 -4.73 -4.02 -0.79
N TYR A 52 -5.10 -3.52 -1.96
CA TYR A 52 -4.16 -3.06 -2.97
C TYR A 52 -4.69 -1.82 -3.67
N THR A 53 -3.81 -1.15 -4.41
CA THR A 53 -4.18 0.02 -5.20
C THR A 53 -3.51 -0.07 -6.57
N GLY A 54 -3.94 0.79 -7.50
CA GLY A 54 -3.52 0.71 -8.90
C GLY A 54 -2.03 0.64 -9.15
N PRO A 55 -1.22 1.54 -8.58
CA PRO A 55 0.23 1.52 -8.84
C PRO A 55 0.90 0.21 -8.49
N ILE A 56 0.48 -0.44 -7.39
CA ILE A 56 1.04 -1.73 -6.98
C ILE A 56 0.72 -2.79 -8.04
N PHE A 57 -0.52 -2.81 -8.52
CA PHE A 57 -0.94 -3.75 -9.55
C PHE A 57 -0.11 -3.57 -10.83
N VAL A 58 0.09 -2.30 -11.24
CA VAL A 58 0.87 -2.00 -12.44
C VAL A 58 2.31 -2.49 -12.30
N GLU A 59 2.93 -2.25 -11.15
CA GLU A 59 4.30 -2.68 -10.91
C GLU A 59 4.44 -4.21 -10.94
N LEU A 60 3.47 -4.91 -10.38
CA LEU A 60 3.49 -6.38 -10.38
C LEU A 60 3.27 -6.94 -11.79
N TYR A 61 2.37 -6.35 -12.55
CA TYR A 61 2.17 -6.73 -13.95
C TYR A 61 3.44 -6.52 -14.76
N GLN A 62 4.08 -5.37 -14.57
CA GLN A 62 5.32 -5.05 -15.27
C GLN A 62 6.42 -6.07 -14.97
N GLY A 63 6.45 -6.58 -13.75
CA GLY A 63 7.46 -7.57 -13.35
C GLY A 63 7.11 -9.02 -13.74
N ALA A 64 5.88 -9.29 -14.15
CA ALA A 64 5.47 -10.64 -14.53
C ALA A 64 6.10 -11.03 -15.87
N LYS A 65 6.62 -12.24 -15.93
CA LYS A 65 7.36 -12.70 -17.11
C LYS A 65 6.63 -13.74 -17.93
N THR A 66 5.61 -14.38 -17.39
CA THR A 66 4.88 -15.45 -18.06
C THR A 66 3.39 -15.19 -17.99
N GLN A 67 2.67 -15.80 -18.93
CA GLN A 67 1.21 -15.74 -18.93
C GLN A 67 0.62 -16.34 -17.66
N ARG A 68 1.26 -17.39 -17.12
CA ARG A 68 0.81 -18.00 -15.87
C ARG A 68 0.91 -17.04 -14.69
N GLU A 69 1.99 -16.26 -14.61
CA GLU A 69 2.14 -15.27 -13.56
C GLU A 69 1.04 -14.21 -13.63
N ILE A 70 0.71 -13.77 -14.83
CA ILE A 70 -0.37 -12.81 -15.06
C ILE A 70 -1.71 -13.40 -14.60
N GLU A 71 -1.98 -14.66 -14.92
CA GLU A 71 -3.22 -15.32 -14.50
C GLU A 71 -3.31 -15.42 -12.98
N ILE A 72 -2.20 -15.76 -12.32
CA ILE A 72 -2.17 -15.82 -10.86
C ILE A 72 -2.45 -14.43 -10.26
N LEU A 73 -1.84 -13.39 -10.81
CA LEU A 73 -2.09 -12.02 -10.35
C LEU A 73 -3.56 -11.65 -10.50
N ASN A 74 -4.15 -11.95 -11.64
CA ASN A 74 -5.55 -11.64 -11.89
C ASN A 74 -6.47 -12.36 -10.90
N GLN A 75 -6.27 -13.66 -10.71
CA GLN A 75 -7.09 -14.45 -9.79
C GLN A 75 -6.98 -13.93 -8.35
N LEU A 76 -5.75 -13.65 -7.93
CA LEU A 76 -5.50 -13.19 -6.57
C LEU A 76 -6.13 -11.82 -6.33
N PHE A 77 -5.93 -10.89 -7.25
CA PHE A 77 -6.36 -9.51 -7.07
C PHE A 77 -7.87 -9.34 -7.26
N ASP A 78 -8.53 -10.29 -7.91
CA ASP A 78 -9.99 -10.31 -7.95
C ASP A 78 -10.60 -10.56 -6.56
N THR A 79 -9.84 -11.13 -5.64
CA THR A 79 -10.33 -11.48 -4.30
C THR A 79 -9.90 -10.48 -3.22
N ILE A 80 -9.00 -9.56 -3.56
CA ILE A 80 -8.44 -8.60 -2.59
C ILE A 80 -9.16 -7.27 -2.73
N HIS A 81 -9.33 -6.58 -1.60
CA HIS A 81 -10.01 -5.29 -1.57
C HIS A 81 -9.18 -4.23 -2.30
N TYR A 82 -9.79 -3.54 -3.25
CA TYR A 82 -9.17 -2.45 -3.99
C TYR A 82 -9.44 -1.12 -3.30
N VAL A 83 -8.40 -0.30 -3.16
CA VAL A 83 -8.52 1.05 -2.59
C VAL A 83 -8.13 2.05 -3.68
N ASP A 84 -9.06 2.94 -4.00
CA ASP A 84 -8.86 3.92 -5.05
C ASP A 84 -8.06 5.12 -4.55
N ILE A 85 -7.29 5.74 -5.45
CA ILE A 85 -6.53 6.95 -5.15
C ILE A 85 -7.30 8.14 -5.71
N SER A 86 -7.78 9.00 -4.82
CA SER A 86 -8.58 10.14 -5.19
C SER A 86 -7.73 11.37 -5.46
N ARG A 87 -8.40 12.41 -5.99
CA ARG A 87 -7.76 13.71 -6.19
C ARG A 87 -7.19 14.27 -4.88
N GLU A 88 -7.91 14.07 -3.78
CA GLU A 88 -7.47 14.54 -2.45
C GLU A 88 -6.19 13.87 -2.00
N HIS A 89 -6.04 12.58 -2.29
CA HIS A 89 -4.79 11.87 -2.01
C HIS A 89 -3.62 12.48 -2.78
N TYR A 90 -3.81 12.81 -4.04
CA TYR A 90 -2.77 13.43 -4.85
C TYR A 90 -2.39 14.80 -4.32
N HIS A 91 -3.38 15.60 -3.92
CA HIS A 91 -3.11 16.91 -3.30
C HIS A 91 -2.28 16.76 -2.03
N HIS A 92 -2.67 15.86 -1.16
CA HIS A 92 -1.94 15.60 0.08
C HIS A 92 -0.51 15.12 -0.22
N ALA A 93 -0.37 14.20 -1.19
CA ALA A 93 0.95 13.71 -1.60
C ALA A 93 1.84 14.84 -2.09
N GLY A 94 1.28 15.81 -2.83
CA GLY A 94 2.02 16.99 -3.26
C GLY A 94 2.53 17.81 -2.09
N ILE A 95 1.69 18.02 -1.08
CA ILE A 95 2.07 18.76 0.13
C ILE A 95 3.19 18.02 0.88
N VAL A 96 3.06 16.71 1.05
CA VAL A 96 4.07 15.89 1.74
C VAL A 96 5.39 15.94 1.00
N SER A 97 5.35 15.78 -0.33
CA SER A 97 6.56 15.82 -1.17
C SER A 97 7.27 17.17 -1.08
N GLN A 98 6.50 18.26 -1.09
CA GLN A 98 7.05 19.61 -0.99
C GLN A 98 7.73 19.84 0.36
N LYS A 99 7.10 19.40 1.45
CA LYS A 99 7.68 19.51 2.79
C LYS A 99 8.97 18.68 2.90
N ALA A 100 8.96 17.47 2.36
CA ALA A 100 10.14 16.60 2.37
C ALA A 100 11.31 17.26 1.59
N ALA A 101 11.01 17.78 0.41
CA ALA A 101 12.02 18.45 -0.43
C ALA A 101 12.63 19.64 0.30
N ARG A 102 11.84 20.42 1.00
CA ARG A 102 12.35 21.54 1.79
C ARG A 102 13.24 21.07 2.93
N GLY A 103 13.01 19.89 3.44
CA GLY A 103 13.87 19.27 4.44
C GLY A 103 15.05 18.50 3.84
N GLY A 104 15.28 18.60 2.52
CA GLY A 104 16.40 17.95 1.86
C GLY A 104 16.14 16.51 1.46
N LYS A 105 14.89 16.05 1.46
CA LYS A 105 14.54 14.68 1.13
C LYS A 105 13.68 14.60 -0.12
N ILE A 106 14.11 13.80 -1.08
CA ILE A 106 13.34 13.53 -2.30
C ILE A 106 12.96 12.06 -2.31
N PHE A 107 11.66 11.79 -2.22
CA PHE A 107 11.11 10.43 -2.27
C PHE A 107 10.49 10.18 -3.63
N SER A 108 10.36 8.91 -4.00
CA SER A 108 9.66 8.58 -5.24
C SER A 108 8.18 9.00 -5.11
N THR A 109 7.63 9.49 -6.22
CA THR A 109 6.23 9.93 -6.27
C THR A 109 5.28 8.81 -5.84
N ILE A 110 5.54 7.59 -6.32
CA ILE A 110 4.70 6.43 -5.99
C ILE A 110 4.73 6.14 -4.49
N ASP A 111 5.92 6.18 -3.86
CA ASP A 111 6.03 5.90 -2.43
C ASP A 111 5.25 6.91 -1.60
N VAL A 112 5.33 8.19 -1.97
CA VAL A 112 4.59 9.24 -1.26
C VAL A 112 3.08 9.03 -1.43
N ILE A 113 2.63 8.69 -2.64
CA ILE A 113 1.21 8.44 -2.91
C ILE A 113 0.72 7.25 -2.06
N LEU A 114 1.48 6.16 -1.99
CA LEU A 114 1.11 5.00 -1.18
C LEU A 114 1.06 5.35 0.30
N ALA A 115 2.04 6.12 0.78
CA ALA A 115 2.07 6.56 2.18
C ALA A 115 0.85 7.40 2.52
N VAL A 116 0.53 8.37 1.68
CA VAL A 116 -0.61 9.25 1.88
C VAL A 116 -1.92 8.45 1.84
N LEU A 117 -2.05 7.53 0.89
CA LEU A 117 -3.23 6.66 0.81
C LEU A 117 -3.41 5.88 2.11
N ALA A 118 -2.34 5.25 2.60
CA ALA A 118 -2.39 4.48 3.84
C ALA A 118 -2.78 5.37 5.02
N HIS A 119 -2.15 6.54 5.11
CA HIS A 119 -2.43 7.49 6.21
C HIS A 119 -3.88 7.96 6.18
N ASP A 120 -4.36 8.42 5.02
CA ASP A 120 -5.66 9.03 4.90
C ASP A 120 -6.81 8.03 5.07
N GLU A 121 -6.58 6.78 4.63
CA GLU A 121 -7.59 5.73 4.72
C GLU A 121 -7.48 4.88 5.99
N GLY A 122 -6.54 5.21 6.88
CA GLY A 122 -6.38 4.48 8.14
C GLY A 122 -5.87 3.06 7.94
N LEU A 123 -5.06 2.83 6.91
CA LEU A 123 -4.51 1.51 6.61
C LEU A 123 -3.14 1.35 7.25
N SER A 124 -2.82 0.14 7.69
CA SER A 124 -1.43 -0.21 7.98
C SER A 124 -0.70 -0.45 6.66
N LEU A 125 0.59 -0.18 6.63
CA LEU A 125 1.42 -0.40 5.44
C LEU A 125 2.45 -1.49 5.74
N PHE A 126 2.46 -2.53 4.92
CA PHE A 126 3.42 -3.62 5.03
C PHE A 126 4.42 -3.51 3.87
N SER A 127 5.68 -3.25 4.21
CA SER A 127 6.75 -3.06 3.22
C SER A 127 8.09 -3.50 3.82
N ILE A 128 9.00 -3.96 2.95
CA ILE A 128 10.40 -4.19 3.33
C ILE A 128 11.23 -2.92 3.09
N ASP A 129 10.70 -1.98 2.33
CA ASP A 129 11.42 -0.79 1.92
C ASP A 129 11.53 0.20 3.09
N ARG A 130 12.76 0.52 3.45
CA ARG A 130 13.05 1.43 4.57
C ARG A 130 12.66 2.89 4.27
N HIS A 131 12.46 3.25 3.02
CA HIS A 131 12.06 4.61 2.67
C HIS A 131 10.79 5.04 3.39
N PHE A 132 9.88 4.10 3.68
CA PHE A 132 8.64 4.44 4.36
C PHE A 132 8.85 4.90 5.80
N GLN A 133 9.94 4.48 6.45
CA GLN A 133 10.28 5.01 7.77
C GLN A 133 10.61 6.50 7.67
N ASP A 134 11.35 6.90 6.66
CA ASP A 134 11.68 8.31 6.44
C ASP A 134 10.45 9.12 6.04
N ILE A 135 9.62 8.58 5.15
CA ILE A 135 8.38 9.24 4.72
C ILE A 135 7.46 9.45 5.93
N SER A 136 7.46 8.51 6.88
CA SER A 136 6.62 8.60 8.07
C SER A 136 6.89 9.84 8.92
N ARG A 137 8.03 10.47 8.76
CA ARG A 137 8.33 11.74 9.43
C ARG A 137 7.50 12.90 8.88
N TYR A 138 7.04 12.80 7.65
CA TYR A 138 6.27 13.82 6.97
C TYR A 138 4.79 13.44 6.82
N CYS A 139 4.49 12.16 6.91
CA CYS A 139 3.15 11.61 6.80
C CYS A 139 3.10 10.37 7.69
N PRO A 140 2.60 10.50 8.94
CA PRO A 140 2.67 9.40 9.91
C PRO A 140 2.01 8.12 9.41
N LEU A 141 2.71 7.00 9.55
CA LEU A 141 2.29 5.70 9.05
C LEU A 141 2.28 4.67 10.17
N ILE A 142 1.36 3.71 10.05
CA ILE A 142 1.38 2.49 10.86
C ILE A 142 2.12 1.46 10.02
N LEU A 143 3.41 1.29 10.30
CA LEU A 143 4.26 0.37 9.53
C LEU A 143 4.29 -0.99 10.20
N ILE A 144 4.09 -2.03 9.38
CA ILE A 144 4.19 -3.41 9.85
C ILE A 144 5.62 -3.89 9.58
N ALA A 145 6.27 -4.39 10.62
CA ALA A 145 7.62 -4.92 10.52
C ALA A 145 7.59 -6.24 9.73
N PRO A 146 8.54 -6.42 8.81
CA PRO A 146 8.62 -7.66 8.03
C PRO A 146 9.03 -8.87 8.85
#